data_0a2ca80a7da39a791205e9fb8069fc78
#
_entry.id   0a2ca80a7da39a791205e9fb8069fc78
#
_cell.length_a   1.000
_cell.length_b   1.000
_cell.length_c   1.000
_cell.angle_alpha   90.00
_cell.angle_beta   90.00
_cell.angle_gamma   90.00
#
_symmetry.space_group_name_H-M   'P 1'
#
loop_
_entity.id
_entity.type
_entity.pdbx_description
1 polymer ?
#
loop_
_entity_poly.entity_id
_entity_poly.type
_entity_poly.pdbx_seq_one_letter_code
_entity_poly.pdbx_strand_id
1 'polypeptide(L)'
;MDETNRLTRTKEQWAKARRGGEEREVFYEGDSRLPPGQHLVDNFPVLDLGFKPEIPLTEWSLTTGGCVTVPMTWTWEQFMAQPQLTDVSDFHCVTSWSRYDNQWIGVSFRHILSIVKPLSLAKFVLFKSYDDYTTNLPLEVCDDDDVLLAHSWNGRPLTKDHGGPVRVIVPKRYAWKGAKWV
;
A
#
# COMPACT_ATOMS: atom_id res chain seq x y z
N MET A 1 22.57 -12.33 16.15
CA MET A 1 21.10 -12.55 16.14
C MET A 1 20.59 -11.75 14.97
N ASP A 2 20.03 -12.43 13.99
CA ASP A 2 19.66 -11.86 12.69
C ASP A 2 18.58 -10.79 12.86
N GLU A 3 18.79 -9.59 12.29
CA GLU A 3 17.83 -8.45 12.33
C GLU A 3 16.48 -8.85 11.73
N THR A 4 16.47 -9.69 10.70
CA THR A 4 15.26 -10.26 10.08
C THR A 4 14.39 -10.98 11.11
N ASN A 5 14.99 -11.69 12.05
CA ASN A 5 14.28 -12.44 13.09
C ASN A 5 13.68 -11.51 14.15
N ARG A 6 14.28 -10.34 14.39
CA ARG A 6 13.78 -9.32 15.31
C ARG A 6 12.54 -8.62 14.74
N LEU A 7 12.59 -8.25 13.47
CA LEU A 7 11.46 -7.61 12.77
C LEU A 7 10.25 -8.54 12.67
N THR A 8 10.47 -9.82 12.35
CA THR A 8 9.42 -10.82 12.30
C THR A 8 8.76 -11.01 13.66
N ARG A 9 9.53 -11.10 14.75
CA ARG A 9 9.00 -11.22 16.12
C ARG A 9 8.21 -9.99 16.55
N THR A 10 8.67 -8.80 16.21
CA THR A 10 7.96 -7.56 16.53
C THR A 10 6.63 -7.49 15.77
N LYS A 11 6.61 -7.87 14.49
CA LYS A 11 5.38 -7.98 13.68
C LYS A 11 4.41 -9.00 14.27
N GLU A 12 4.91 -10.16 14.67
CA GLU A 12 4.09 -11.21 15.27
C GLU A 12 3.52 -10.80 16.63
N GLN A 13 4.30 -10.13 17.47
CA GLN A 13 3.84 -9.63 18.77
C GLN A 13 2.78 -8.55 18.58
N TRP A 14 3.00 -7.65 17.63
CA TRP A 14 2.05 -6.60 17.30
C TRP A 14 0.75 -7.17 16.70
N ALA A 15 0.85 -8.15 15.80
CA ALA A 15 -0.28 -8.87 15.26
C ALA A 15 -1.04 -9.68 16.32
N LYS A 16 -0.31 -10.34 17.26
CA LYS A 16 -0.92 -11.09 18.37
C LYS A 16 -1.64 -10.19 19.36
N ALA A 17 -1.09 -9.02 19.68
CA ALA A 17 -1.71 -8.04 20.57
C ALA A 17 -3.04 -7.49 20.01
N ARG A 18 -3.28 -7.61 18.70
CA ARG A 18 -4.47 -7.09 18.02
C ARG A 18 -5.38 -8.14 17.41
N ARG A 19 -5.10 -9.43 17.59
CA ARG A 19 -5.91 -10.56 17.10
C ARG A 19 -7.31 -10.64 17.68
N GLY A 20 -7.73 -9.72 18.54
CA GLY A 20 -9.10 -9.61 19.03
C GLY A 20 -10.02 -8.70 18.17
N GLY A 21 -9.48 -8.06 17.14
CA GLY A 21 -10.25 -7.28 16.18
C GLY A 21 -10.34 -8.01 14.86
N GLU A 22 -11.55 -8.37 14.44
CA GLU A 22 -11.85 -8.77 13.07
C GLU A 22 -11.20 -7.78 12.10
N GLU A 23 -10.70 -8.23 10.94
CA GLU A 23 -10.31 -7.36 9.83
C GLU A 23 -11.58 -6.59 9.42
N ARG A 24 -11.80 -5.45 10.03
CA ARG A 24 -12.94 -4.61 9.69
C ARG A 24 -12.60 -3.92 8.39
N GLU A 25 -13.35 -4.24 7.37
CA GLU A 25 -13.47 -3.40 6.20
C GLU A 25 -13.90 -2.01 6.69
N VAL A 26 -13.25 -0.96 6.20
CA VAL A 26 -13.70 0.40 6.45
C VAL A 26 -14.89 0.62 5.51
N PHE A 27 -16.04 0.07 5.85
CA PHE A 27 -17.28 0.42 5.18
C PHE A 27 -17.81 1.70 5.82
N TYR A 28 -18.04 2.68 4.99
CA TYR A 28 -18.78 3.87 5.39
C TYR A 28 -20.28 3.50 5.46
N GLU A 29 -20.71 2.88 6.53
CA GLU A 29 -22.12 2.81 6.87
C GLU A 29 -22.48 4.13 7.58
N GLY A 30 -23.12 5.03 6.84
CA GLY A 30 -23.62 6.30 7.35
C GLY A 30 -22.80 7.53 6.94
N ASP A 31 -23.26 8.72 7.32
CA ASP A 31 -22.72 10.03 6.95
C ASP A 31 -21.36 10.38 7.58
N SER A 32 -20.75 9.52 8.35
CA SER A 32 -19.48 9.80 9.03
C SER A 32 -18.29 9.23 8.25
N ARG A 33 -17.48 10.13 7.69
CA ARG A 33 -16.17 9.81 7.09
C ARG A 33 -15.16 9.28 8.12
N LEU A 34 -15.43 9.49 9.41
CA LEU A 34 -14.54 9.08 10.49
C LEU A 34 -15.00 7.72 11.06
N PRO A 35 -14.24 6.64 10.83
CA PRO A 35 -14.59 5.34 11.39
C PRO A 35 -14.65 5.37 12.92
N PRO A 36 -15.46 4.52 13.56
CA PRO A 36 -15.56 4.45 15.02
C PRO A 36 -14.20 4.26 15.69
N GLY A 37 -13.94 5.06 16.74
CA GLY A 37 -12.69 5.01 17.49
C GLY A 37 -11.48 5.68 16.84
N GLN A 38 -11.67 6.32 15.69
CA GLN A 38 -10.63 7.13 15.03
C GLN A 38 -10.69 8.59 15.50
N HIS A 39 -9.56 9.29 15.42
CA HIS A 39 -9.49 10.75 15.57
C HIS A 39 -8.82 11.36 14.34
N LEU A 40 -9.28 12.54 13.96
CA LEU A 40 -8.75 13.27 12.81
C LEU A 40 -7.40 13.90 13.14
N VAL A 41 -6.47 13.85 12.19
CA VAL A 41 -5.15 14.51 12.28
C VAL A 41 -4.87 15.32 11.01
N ASP A 42 -4.14 16.42 11.17
CA ASP A 42 -3.71 17.28 10.06
C ASP A 42 -2.34 16.85 9.49
N ASN A 43 -1.49 16.28 10.34
CA ASN A 43 -0.21 15.75 9.93
C ASN A 43 -0.38 14.34 9.33
N PHE A 44 0.70 13.81 8.75
CA PHE A 44 0.74 12.42 8.30
C PHE A 44 1.73 11.64 9.20
N PRO A 45 1.24 11.00 10.28
CA PRO A 45 2.10 10.26 11.18
C PRO A 45 2.85 9.14 10.46
N VAL A 46 4.12 8.95 10.81
CA VAL A 46 4.97 7.92 10.25
C VAL A 46 4.97 6.71 11.16
N LEU A 47 4.63 5.55 10.61
CA LEU A 47 4.80 4.26 11.28
C LEU A 47 5.73 3.40 10.41
N ASP A 48 6.82 2.93 10.99
CA ASP A 48 7.76 1.99 10.38
C ASP A 48 8.29 1.01 11.45
N LEU A 49 9.10 0.06 11.00
CA LEU A 49 9.70 -0.96 11.86
C LEU A 49 11.16 -0.65 12.21
N GLY A 50 11.58 0.60 12.05
CA GLY A 50 12.91 1.10 12.38
C GLY A 50 13.92 0.98 11.22
N PHE A 51 13.54 0.40 10.09
CA PHE A 51 14.33 0.39 8.87
C PHE A 51 13.54 1.03 7.73
N LYS A 52 14.17 1.97 7.04
CA LYS A 52 13.60 2.67 5.89
C LYS A 52 14.58 2.52 4.74
N PRO A 53 14.26 1.73 3.71
CA PRO A 53 15.16 1.52 2.59
C PRO A 53 15.41 2.85 1.85
N GLU A 54 16.62 3.04 1.40
CA GLU A 54 16.97 4.11 0.48
C GLU A 54 17.13 3.51 -0.91
N ILE A 55 16.23 3.87 -1.81
CA ILE A 55 16.11 3.24 -3.12
C ILE A 55 16.35 4.32 -4.18
N PRO A 56 17.54 4.34 -4.80
CA PRO A 56 17.78 5.22 -5.93
C PRO A 56 16.81 4.91 -7.07
N LEU A 57 16.25 5.92 -7.71
CA LEU A 57 15.30 5.72 -8.82
C LEU A 57 15.91 4.94 -9.98
N THR A 58 17.22 5.00 -10.14
CA THR A 58 17.97 4.23 -11.14
C THR A 58 18.05 2.73 -10.85
N GLU A 59 17.79 2.34 -9.58
CA GLU A 59 17.83 0.95 -9.12
C GLU A 59 16.42 0.43 -8.80
N TRP A 60 15.44 1.33 -8.73
CA TRP A 60 14.07 0.94 -8.43
C TRP A 60 13.46 0.14 -9.58
N SER A 61 12.75 -0.90 -9.22
CA SER A 61 11.96 -1.69 -10.18
C SER A 61 10.71 -2.25 -9.51
N LEU A 62 9.62 -2.32 -10.27
CA LEU A 62 8.41 -3.04 -9.89
C LEU A 62 8.36 -4.35 -10.67
N THR A 63 8.36 -5.47 -9.96
CA THR A 63 8.27 -6.80 -10.58
C THR A 63 6.94 -7.47 -10.23
N THR A 64 6.29 -8.02 -11.23
CA THR A 64 5.08 -8.84 -11.07
C THR A 64 5.32 -10.24 -11.59
N GLY A 65 4.76 -11.24 -10.91
CA GLY A 65 4.94 -12.64 -11.29
C GLY A 65 3.95 -13.56 -10.56
N GLY A 66 4.24 -14.84 -10.56
CA GLY A 66 3.36 -15.86 -9.98
C GLY A 66 2.21 -16.23 -10.93
N CYS A 67 0.97 -16.20 -10.41
CA CYS A 67 -0.23 -16.60 -11.17
C CYS A 67 -0.69 -15.52 -12.17
N VAL A 68 0.18 -15.13 -13.10
CA VAL A 68 -0.11 -14.18 -14.17
C VAL A 68 0.29 -14.76 -15.52
N THR A 69 -0.39 -14.32 -16.59
CA THR A 69 -0.06 -14.73 -17.97
C THR A 69 1.20 -14.04 -18.48
N VAL A 70 1.41 -12.78 -18.08
CA VAL A 70 2.52 -11.94 -18.54
C VAL A 70 3.29 -11.42 -17.33
N PRO A 71 4.32 -12.12 -16.85
CA PRO A 71 5.23 -11.55 -15.86
C PRO A 71 5.94 -10.30 -16.41
N MET A 72 6.05 -9.26 -15.61
CA MET A 72 6.61 -7.97 -16.03
C MET A 72 7.54 -7.41 -14.96
N THR A 73 8.54 -6.67 -15.42
CA THR A 73 9.35 -5.78 -14.58
C THR A 73 9.40 -4.41 -15.24
N TRP A 74 9.09 -3.37 -14.46
CA TRP A 74 9.17 -1.98 -14.90
C TRP A 74 10.34 -1.30 -14.22
N THR A 75 11.16 -0.58 -14.97
CA THR A 75 12.07 0.44 -14.43
C THR A 75 11.24 1.65 -13.99
N TRP A 76 11.90 2.60 -13.29
CA TRP A 76 11.26 3.85 -12.90
C TRP A 76 10.67 4.60 -14.10
N GLU A 77 11.44 4.75 -15.19
CA GLU A 77 11.01 5.45 -16.40
C GLU A 77 9.81 4.74 -17.04
N GLN A 78 9.84 3.41 -17.10
CA GLN A 78 8.73 2.62 -17.65
C GLN A 78 7.48 2.71 -16.78
N PHE A 79 7.62 2.75 -15.46
CA PHE A 79 6.53 2.95 -14.54
C PHE A 79 5.92 4.36 -14.68
N MET A 80 6.75 5.39 -14.75
CA MET A 80 6.29 6.77 -14.93
C MET A 80 5.66 7.01 -16.30
N ALA A 81 6.00 6.22 -17.32
CA ALA A 81 5.38 6.27 -18.65
C ALA A 81 3.99 5.61 -18.69
N GLN A 82 3.57 4.88 -17.63
CA GLN A 82 2.21 4.34 -17.55
C GLN A 82 1.18 5.45 -17.35
N PRO A 83 -0.10 5.23 -17.71
CA PRO A 83 -1.16 6.18 -17.41
C PRO A 83 -1.21 6.53 -15.91
N GLN A 84 -1.10 7.81 -15.62
CA GLN A 84 -1.10 8.33 -14.26
C GLN A 84 -2.53 8.74 -13.86
N LEU A 85 -2.94 8.36 -12.67
CA LEU A 85 -4.24 8.69 -12.09
C LEU A 85 -4.04 9.57 -10.85
N THR A 86 -4.92 10.56 -10.70
CA THR A 86 -5.05 11.32 -9.45
C THR A 86 -6.28 10.82 -8.71
N ASP A 87 -6.10 10.42 -7.46
CA ASP A 87 -7.17 10.04 -6.53
C ASP A 87 -7.15 10.95 -5.31
N VAL A 88 -8.32 11.28 -4.79
CA VAL A 88 -8.47 12.01 -3.52
C VAL A 88 -9.27 11.14 -2.57
N SER A 89 -8.62 10.64 -1.55
CA SER A 89 -9.23 9.70 -0.61
C SER A 89 -8.78 9.91 0.83
N ASP A 90 -9.55 9.33 1.74
CA ASP A 90 -9.25 9.33 3.15
C ASP A 90 -8.26 8.21 3.48
N PHE A 91 -7.47 8.45 4.50
CA PHE A 91 -6.46 7.51 4.95
C PHE A 91 -6.67 7.18 6.42
N HIS A 92 -6.94 5.92 6.74
CA HIS A 92 -7.26 5.44 8.07
C HIS A 92 -6.19 4.49 8.58
N CYS A 93 -5.63 4.77 9.74
CA CYS A 93 -4.60 3.93 10.35
C CYS A 93 -5.18 3.08 11.48
N VAL A 94 -4.76 1.82 11.60
CA VAL A 94 -5.15 0.94 12.72
C VAL A 94 -4.70 1.46 14.08
N THR A 95 -3.80 2.46 14.11
CA THR A 95 -3.39 3.16 15.35
C THR A 95 -4.33 4.28 15.75
N SER A 96 -5.58 4.22 15.23
CA SER A 96 -6.72 5.05 15.63
C SER A 96 -6.67 6.51 15.17
N TRP A 97 -5.97 6.82 14.09
CA TRP A 97 -6.02 8.13 13.47
C TRP A 97 -6.47 8.06 12.01
N SER A 98 -7.09 9.12 11.54
CA SER A 98 -7.53 9.32 10.16
C SER A 98 -7.06 10.66 9.64
N ARG A 99 -6.79 10.72 8.34
CA ARG A 99 -6.48 11.94 7.61
C ARG A 99 -7.35 12.00 6.36
N TYR A 100 -8.04 13.14 6.17
CA TYR A 100 -8.95 13.32 5.05
C TYR A 100 -8.26 13.93 3.83
N ASP A 101 -8.91 13.78 2.68
CA ASP A 101 -8.60 14.48 1.44
C ASP A 101 -7.13 14.37 1.02
N ASN A 102 -6.56 13.17 1.15
CA ASN A 102 -5.21 12.92 0.65
C ASN A 102 -5.25 12.83 -0.87
N GLN A 103 -4.54 13.71 -1.55
CA GLN A 103 -4.38 13.64 -2.99
C GLN A 103 -3.18 12.73 -3.33
N TRP A 104 -3.46 11.64 -3.99
CA TRP A 104 -2.47 10.68 -4.46
C TRP A 104 -2.31 10.79 -5.97
N ILE A 105 -1.09 10.60 -6.47
CA ILE A 105 -0.82 10.44 -7.90
C ILE A 105 -0.02 9.15 -8.06
N GLY A 106 -0.45 8.31 -9.00
CA GLY A 106 0.20 7.04 -9.26
C GLY A 106 -0.42 6.28 -10.42
N VAL A 107 0.01 5.04 -10.59
CA VAL A 107 -0.53 4.11 -11.57
C VAL A 107 -1.64 3.29 -10.94
N SER A 108 -2.81 3.21 -11.60
CA SER A 108 -3.91 2.35 -11.14
C SER A 108 -3.45 0.89 -11.09
N PHE A 109 -3.76 0.21 -9.99
CA PHE A 109 -3.43 -1.22 -9.89
C PHE A 109 -4.24 -2.05 -10.89
N ARG A 110 -5.48 -1.67 -11.19
CA ARG A 110 -6.29 -2.26 -12.26
C ARG A 110 -5.59 -2.18 -13.63
N HIS A 111 -4.91 -1.06 -13.93
CA HIS A 111 -4.12 -0.96 -15.15
C HIS A 111 -2.98 -1.99 -15.16
N ILE A 112 -2.25 -2.16 -14.06
CA ILE A 112 -1.23 -3.20 -13.93
C ILE A 112 -1.84 -4.60 -14.15
N LEU A 113 -2.99 -4.90 -13.53
CA LEU A 113 -3.69 -6.18 -13.73
C LEU A 113 -4.06 -6.42 -15.20
N SER A 114 -4.47 -5.38 -15.93
CA SER A 114 -4.81 -5.49 -17.36
C SER A 114 -3.63 -5.89 -18.23
N ILE A 115 -2.41 -5.51 -17.84
CA ILE A 115 -1.16 -5.86 -18.53
C ILE A 115 -0.73 -7.28 -18.18
N VAL A 116 -0.67 -7.60 -16.87
CA VAL A 116 -0.09 -8.88 -16.41
C VAL A 116 -1.06 -10.05 -16.54
N LYS A 117 -2.35 -9.77 -16.65
CA LYS A 117 -3.43 -10.74 -16.89
C LYS A 117 -3.41 -11.90 -15.89
N PRO A 118 -3.94 -11.70 -14.68
CA PRO A 118 -4.03 -12.75 -13.68
C PRO A 118 -4.74 -13.99 -14.20
N LEU A 119 -4.24 -15.18 -13.87
CA LEU A 119 -4.88 -16.44 -14.20
C LEU A 119 -6.14 -16.62 -13.35
N SER A 120 -7.10 -17.41 -13.78
CA SER A 120 -8.38 -17.65 -13.08
C SER A 120 -8.22 -18.23 -11.67
N LEU A 121 -7.10 -18.89 -11.43
CA LEU A 121 -6.75 -19.45 -10.11
C LEU A 121 -6.17 -18.41 -9.14
N ALA A 122 -5.75 -17.23 -9.62
CA ALA A 122 -5.24 -16.16 -8.76
C ALA A 122 -6.39 -15.59 -7.91
N LYS A 123 -6.24 -15.65 -6.58
CA LYS A 123 -7.24 -15.14 -5.63
C LYS A 123 -6.73 -13.97 -4.80
N PHE A 124 -5.42 -13.85 -4.68
CA PHE A 124 -4.77 -12.84 -3.84
C PHE A 124 -3.59 -12.22 -4.58
N VAL A 125 -3.30 -10.98 -4.24
CA VAL A 125 -2.05 -10.29 -4.56
C VAL A 125 -1.20 -10.24 -3.31
N LEU A 126 0.04 -10.70 -3.41
CA LEU A 126 1.05 -10.55 -2.36
C LEU A 126 1.97 -9.39 -2.75
N PHE A 127 1.95 -8.33 -1.96
CA PHE A 127 2.91 -7.24 -2.07
C PHE A 127 4.14 -7.55 -1.24
N LYS A 128 5.31 -7.39 -1.85
CA LYS A 128 6.60 -7.46 -1.17
C LYS A 128 7.31 -6.13 -1.33
N SER A 129 7.73 -5.57 -0.22
CA SER A 129 8.41 -4.27 -0.13
C SER A 129 9.93 -4.44 -0.09
N TYR A 130 10.66 -3.37 -0.40
CA TYR A 130 12.13 -3.33 -0.31
C TYR A 130 12.69 -3.47 1.12
N ASP A 131 11.85 -3.29 2.16
CA ASP A 131 12.19 -3.58 3.57
C ASP A 131 11.83 -5.01 4.00
N ASP A 132 11.53 -5.91 3.03
CA ASP A 132 11.03 -7.26 3.23
C ASP A 132 9.65 -7.36 3.92
N TYR A 133 8.97 -6.25 4.13
CA TYR A 133 7.57 -6.30 4.56
C TYR A 133 6.72 -6.97 3.49
N THR A 134 5.79 -7.81 3.93
CA THR A 134 4.81 -8.43 3.04
C THR A 134 3.40 -8.22 3.56
N THR A 135 2.48 -7.98 2.65
CA THR A 135 1.04 -7.96 2.93
C THR A 135 0.29 -8.53 1.74
N ASN A 136 -0.91 -9.03 1.97
CA ASN A 136 -1.76 -9.59 0.93
C ASN A 136 -3.12 -8.88 0.89
N LEU A 137 -3.70 -8.88 -0.29
CA LEU A 137 -5.07 -8.43 -0.52
C LEU A 137 -5.78 -9.41 -1.45
N PRO A 138 -7.11 -9.61 -1.31
CA PRO A 138 -7.89 -10.27 -2.34
C PRO A 138 -7.70 -9.59 -3.69
N LEU A 139 -7.64 -10.37 -4.77
CA LEU A 139 -7.45 -9.83 -6.12
C LEU A 139 -8.59 -8.86 -6.49
N GLU A 140 -9.82 -9.18 -6.10
CA GLU A 140 -11.01 -8.33 -6.30
C GLU A 140 -10.89 -6.95 -5.64
N VAL A 141 -10.23 -6.86 -4.47
CA VAL A 141 -9.95 -5.58 -3.80
C VAL A 141 -8.91 -4.78 -4.56
N CYS A 142 -7.92 -5.45 -5.14
CA CYS A 142 -6.88 -4.80 -5.94
C CYS A 142 -7.41 -4.33 -7.31
N ASP A 143 -8.49 -4.95 -7.81
CA ASP A 143 -9.15 -4.59 -9.06
C ASP A 143 -10.23 -3.51 -8.84
N ASP A 144 -9.97 -2.55 -8.00
CA ASP A 144 -10.82 -1.39 -7.77
C ASP A 144 -10.20 -0.12 -8.39
N ASP A 145 -11.04 0.84 -8.74
CA ASP A 145 -10.61 2.06 -9.43
C ASP A 145 -9.76 2.97 -8.56
N ASP A 146 -9.92 2.89 -7.23
CA ASP A 146 -9.24 3.71 -6.23
C ASP A 146 -7.92 3.10 -5.71
N VAL A 147 -7.55 1.90 -6.16
CA VAL A 147 -6.31 1.25 -5.74
C VAL A 147 -5.14 1.69 -6.61
N LEU A 148 -4.14 2.31 -5.98
CA LEU A 148 -2.99 2.93 -6.66
C LEU A 148 -1.65 2.36 -6.19
N LEU A 149 -0.71 2.33 -7.12
CA LEU A 149 0.73 2.38 -6.87
C LEU A 149 1.13 3.86 -6.90
N ALA A 150 1.07 4.51 -5.74
CA ALA A 150 1.26 5.95 -5.63
C ALA A 150 2.73 6.32 -5.47
N HIS A 151 3.17 7.34 -6.22
CA HIS A 151 4.52 7.93 -6.12
C HIS A 151 4.51 9.37 -5.59
N SER A 152 3.32 10.00 -5.53
CA SER A 152 3.17 11.37 -5.05
C SER A 152 2.01 11.51 -4.08
N TRP A 153 2.16 12.43 -3.15
CA TRP A 153 1.16 12.80 -2.16
C TRP A 153 1.09 14.33 -2.02
N ASN A 154 -0.12 14.89 -2.12
CA ASN A 154 -0.38 16.33 -2.04
C ASN A 154 0.56 17.17 -2.93
N GLY A 155 0.71 16.76 -4.19
CA GLY A 155 1.49 17.47 -5.20
C GLY A 155 3.01 17.35 -5.06
N ARG A 156 3.51 16.49 -4.17
CA ARG A 156 4.96 16.27 -3.96
C ARG A 156 5.31 14.79 -4.08
N PRO A 157 6.51 14.44 -4.54
CA PRO A 157 6.98 13.07 -4.48
C PRO A 157 6.87 12.50 -3.06
N LEU A 158 6.53 11.22 -2.94
CA LEU A 158 6.52 10.55 -1.64
C LEU A 158 7.90 10.57 -1.02
N THR A 159 7.96 10.98 0.24
CA THR A 159 9.20 10.89 1.02
C THR A 159 9.49 9.45 1.40
N LYS A 160 10.72 9.15 1.70
CA LYS A 160 11.14 7.86 2.25
C LYS A 160 10.30 7.44 3.45
N ASP A 161 9.98 8.36 4.36
CA ASP A 161 9.17 8.11 5.55
C ASP A 161 7.75 7.61 5.22
N HIS A 162 7.21 8.09 4.12
CA HIS A 162 5.85 7.75 3.68
C HIS A 162 5.80 6.65 2.62
N GLY A 163 6.93 5.97 2.37
CA GLY A 163 6.99 4.80 1.50
C GLY A 163 7.44 5.08 0.07
N GLY A 164 8.09 6.26 -0.17
CA GLY A 164 8.69 6.54 -1.47
C GLY A 164 9.82 5.58 -1.84
N PRO A 165 10.06 5.33 -3.15
CA PRO A 165 9.46 6.07 -4.25
C PRO A 165 8.03 5.67 -4.60
N VAL A 166 7.58 4.44 -4.27
CA VAL A 166 6.22 3.96 -4.55
C VAL A 166 5.64 3.23 -3.35
N ARG A 167 4.37 3.48 -3.09
CA ARG A 167 3.57 2.74 -2.10
C ARG A 167 2.23 2.30 -2.65
N VAL A 168 1.65 1.28 -2.05
CA VAL A 168 0.27 0.87 -2.33
C VAL A 168 -0.70 1.74 -1.52
N ILE A 169 -1.72 2.27 -2.18
CA ILE A 169 -2.87 2.96 -1.57
C ILE A 169 -4.11 2.12 -1.83
N VAL A 170 -4.85 1.84 -0.77
CA VAL A 170 -6.10 1.08 -0.79
C VAL A 170 -7.09 1.80 0.13
N PRO A 171 -7.84 2.80 -0.36
CA PRO A 171 -8.66 3.68 0.48
C PRO A 171 -9.68 2.93 1.34
N LYS A 172 -10.26 1.87 0.81
CA LYS A 172 -11.27 1.03 1.48
C LYS A 172 -10.69 0.08 2.55
N ARG A 173 -9.41 0.19 2.87
CA ARG A 173 -8.73 -0.63 3.88
C ARG A 173 -7.90 0.24 4.81
N TYR A 174 -7.70 -0.24 6.04
CA TYR A 174 -6.73 0.40 6.92
C TYR A 174 -5.33 0.37 6.32
N ALA A 175 -4.58 1.44 6.55
CA ALA A 175 -3.29 1.75 5.93
C ALA A 175 -2.21 0.67 6.05
N TRP A 176 -2.31 -0.23 7.03
CA TRP A 176 -1.37 -1.36 7.19
C TRP A 176 -1.44 -2.37 6.04
N LYS A 177 -2.52 -2.35 5.24
CA LYS A 177 -2.62 -3.14 4.01
C LYS A 177 -1.94 -2.45 2.81
N GLY A 178 -1.66 -1.16 2.92
CA GLY A 178 -0.93 -0.40 1.91
C GLY A 178 0.58 -0.50 2.11
N ALA A 179 1.23 -1.45 1.44
CA ALA A 179 2.67 -1.65 1.51
C ALA A 179 3.42 -0.38 1.11
N LYS A 180 4.46 -0.01 1.86
CA LYS A 180 5.43 1.03 1.54
C LYS A 180 6.60 0.43 0.76
N TRP A 181 7.34 1.26 0.03
CA TRP A 181 8.57 0.88 -0.66
C TRP A 181 8.40 -0.37 -1.55
N VAL A 182 7.36 -0.40 -2.37
CA VAL A 182 7.11 -1.48 -3.34
C VAL A 182 7.76 -1.20 -4.69
#